data_63b57d6613fd08d4a2019ddc8533b36a
#
_entry.id   63b57d6613fd08d4a2019ddc8533b36a
#
_cell.length_a   1.000
_cell.length_b   1.000
_cell.length_c   1.000
_cell.angle_alpha   90.00
_cell.angle_beta   90.00
_cell.angle_gamma   90.00
#
_symmetry.space_group_name_H-M   'P 1'
#
loop_
_entity.id
_entity.type
_entity.pdbx_description
1 polymer ?
#
loop_
_entity_poly.entity_id
_entity_poly.type
_entity_poly.pdbx_seq_one_letter_code
_entity_poly.pdbx_strand_id
1 'polypeptide(L)'
;MRRWALLVLLTLAGCGYLIPANNQTLDPARLEGGAYRLDPDHTALLWKVNHLGFTLYVGRFDRVEGSLDFDPEAPAASRLQVIVETASIGSVDPELDSDLRGSGWFDAATYPQIVFRSTAIDVTGKNTGRVTGDLTLHGVTRPMTLDVTFNGGATDIITGKYTLGFAATGTIKRSEFGVDDYVPAIGDEAQLEIYTEFLRR
;
A
#
# COMPACT_ATOMS: atom_id res chain seq x y z
N MET A 1 7.92 -69.60 27.21
CA MET A 1 8.54 -68.84 26.13
C MET A 1 7.85 -67.48 26.04
N ARG A 2 8.41 -66.44 26.66
CA ARG A 2 7.83 -65.05 26.70
C ARG A 2 8.49 -64.24 25.57
N ARG A 3 7.70 -63.89 24.54
CA ARG A 3 8.15 -63.00 23.45
C ARG A 3 8.02 -61.56 23.90
N TRP A 4 9.14 -60.86 24.05
CA TRP A 4 9.21 -59.44 24.28
C TRP A 4 9.07 -58.75 22.94
N ALA A 5 7.99 -58.00 22.75
CA ALA A 5 7.85 -57.10 21.62
C ALA A 5 8.50 -55.75 21.95
N LEU A 6 9.59 -55.40 21.29
CA LEU A 6 10.20 -54.08 21.37
C LEU A 6 9.33 -53.11 20.55
N LEU A 7 8.66 -52.20 21.25
CA LEU A 7 8.04 -51.05 20.64
C LEU A 7 9.12 -49.97 20.34
N VAL A 8 9.50 -49.82 19.09
CA VAL A 8 10.34 -48.71 18.65
C VAL A 8 9.44 -47.48 18.51
N LEU A 9 9.49 -46.54 19.46
CA LEU A 9 8.91 -45.20 19.31
C LEU A 9 9.78 -44.39 18.32
N LEU A 10 9.34 -44.24 17.08
CA LEU A 10 9.88 -43.22 16.20
C LEU A 10 9.40 -41.84 16.67
N THR A 11 10.25 -41.10 17.36
CA THR A 11 10.06 -39.68 17.59
C THR A 11 10.36 -38.95 16.31
N LEU A 12 9.30 -38.51 15.56
CA LEU A 12 9.40 -37.53 14.51
C LEU A 12 9.76 -36.18 15.16
N ALA A 13 11.05 -35.93 15.30
CA ALA A 13 11.54 -34.59 15.57
C ALA A 13 11.23 -33.71 14.31
N GLY A 14 10.06 -33.09 14.30
CA GLY A 14 9.78 -32.03 13.37
C GLY A 14 10.77 -30.90 13.61
N CYS A 15 11.75 -30.72 12.71
CA CYS A 15 12.54 -29.51 12.64
C CYS A 15 11.60 -28.38 12.22
N GLY A 16 10.85 -27.82 13.18
CA GLY A 16 10.25 -26.52 13.02
C GLY A 16 11.39 -25.52 12.86
N TYR A 17 11.61 -25.02 11.66
CA TYR A 17 12.47 -23.85 11.47
C TYR A 17 11.84 -22.73 12.31
N LEU A 18 12.45 -22.39 13.43
CA LEU A 18 12.15 -21.18 14.18
C LEU A 18 12.67 -20.02 13.32
N ILE A 19 11.84 -19.51 12.44
CA ILE A 19 12.13 -18.25 11.76
C ILE A 19 11.98 -17.18 12.83
N PRO A 20 13.06 -16.49 13.24
CA PRO A 20 12.95 -15.41 14.22
C PRO A 20 12.05 -14.32 13.64
N ALA A 21 11.23 -13.69 14.49
CA ALA A 21 10.50 -12.49 14.08
C ALA A 21 11.48 -11.40 13.63
N ASN A 22 11.11 -10.63 12.60
CA ASN A 22 11.88 -9.47 12.21
C ASN A 22 12.01 -8.49 13.38
N ASN A 23 13.22 -8.01 13.64
CA ASN A 23 13.50 -7.00 14.64
C ASN A 23 13.34 -5.60 14.04
N GLN A 24 12.12 -5.24 13.63
CA GLN A 24 11.82 -3.90 13.13
C GLN A 24 12.12 -2.86 14.20
N THR A 25 12.67 -1.73 13.77
CA THR A 25 12.97 -0.61 14.65
C THR A 25 12.22 0.65 14.22
N LEU A 26 11.84 1.45 15.20
CA LEU A 26 11.34 2.82 15.03
C LEU A 26 12.38 3.85 15.48
N ASP A 27 13.56 3.39 15.92
CA ASP A 27 14.63 4.27 16.40
C ASP A 27 15.36 4.88 15.20
N PRO A 28 15.30 6.21 14.99
CA PRO A 28 15.95 6.88 13.86
C PRO A 28 17.43 6.56 13.74
N ALA A 29 18.15 6.43 14.85
CA ALA A 29 19.58 6.13 14.84
C ALA A 29 19.93 4.72 14.33
N ARG A 30 18.93 3.86 14.19
CA ARG A 30 19.06 2.47 13.71
C ARG A 30 18.39 2.25 12.36
N LEU A 31 17.73 3.27 11.83
CA LEU A 31 17.11 3.23 10.51
C LEU A 31 18.15 3.60 9.43
N GLU A 32 18.07 2.94 8.31
CA GLU A 32 18.91 3.26 7.16
C GLU A 32 18.21 4.29 6.27
N GLY A 33 18.84 5.45 6.09
CA GLY A 33 18.39 6.48 5.17
C GLY A 33 18.79 6.18 3.72
N GLY A 34 18.24 6.94 2.77
CA GLY A 34 18.60 6.89 1.37
C GLY A 34 17.46 6.57 0.43
N ALA A 35 17.79 6.09 -0.77
CA ALA A 35 16.83 5.83 -1.83
C ALA A 35 16.22 4.42 -1.73
N TYR A 36 14.91 4.38 -1.81
CA TYR A 36 14.10 3.16 -1.77
C TYR A 36 13.19 3.07 -3.00
N ARG A 37 12.80 1.85 -3.33
CA ARG A 37 11.74 1.56 -4.30
C ARG A 37 10.60 0.82 -3.61
N LEU A 38 9.38 1.10 -4.00
CA LEU A 38 8.21 0.33 -3.58
C LEU A 38 8.36 -1.13 -4.01
N ASP A 39 7.99 -2.05 -3.13
CA ASP A 39 7.89 -3.48 -3.45
C ASP A 39 6.47 -3.81 -3.92
N PRO A 40 6.26 -4.05 -5.22
CA PRO A 40 4.93 -4.33 -5.74
C PRO A 40 4.34 -5.65 -5.22
N ASP A 41 5.18 -6.62 -4.86
CA ASP A 41 4.74 -7.93 -4.38
C ASP A 41 4.19 -7.87 -2.94
N HIS A 42 4.58 -6.83 -2.18
CA HIS A 42 4.14 -6.58 -0.81
C HIS A 42 3.40 -5.24 -0.68
N THR A 43 2.70 -4.83 -1.75
CA THR A 43 1.90 -3.60 -1.75
C THR A 43 0.45 -3.91 -2.09
N ALA A 44 -0.46 -3.39 -1.26
CA ALA A 44 -1.89 -3.39 -1.52
C ALA A 44 -2.41 -1.94 -1.50
N LEU A 45 -3.02 -1.50 -2.61
CA LEU A 45 -3.74 -0.24 -2.72
C LEU A 45 -5.22 -0.54 -2.93
N LEU A 46 -6.00 -0.40 -1.87
CA LEU A 46 -7.44 -0.64 -1.85
C LEU A 46 -8.20 0.67 -1.95
N TRP A 47 -9.31 0.64 -2.67
CA TRP A 47 -10.28 1.72 -2.69
C TRP A 47 -11.66 1.22 -2.25
N LYS A 48 -12.43 2.08 -1.60
CA LYS A 48 -13.77 1.77 -1.09
C LYS A 48 -14.71 2.91 -1.38
N VAL A 49 -15.90 2.61 -1.88
CA VAL A 49 -16.97 3.57 -2.12
C VAL A 49 -18.30 3.06 -1.56
N ASN A 50 -19.17 3.97 -1.10
CA ASN A 50 -20.52 3.59 -0.70
C ASN A 50 -21.30 3.12 -1.93
N HIS A 51 -21.92 1.95 -1.84
CA HIS A 51 -22.76 1.39 -2.89
C HIS A 51 -24.22 1.43 -2.48
N LEU A 52 -24.95 2.43 -2.95
CA LEU A 52 -26.39 2.60 -2.76
C LEU A 52 -26.85 2.59 -1.29
N GLY A 53 -25.95 2.88 -0.35
CA GLY A 53 -26.22 2.81 1.08
C GLY A 53 -26.24 1.39 1.67
N PHE A 54 -26.08 0.34 0.86
CA PHE A 54 -26.13 -1.05 1.35
C PHE A 54 -24.79 -1.51 1.92
N THR A 55 -23.67 -1.11 1.30
CA THR A 55 -22.34 -1.58 1.70
C THR A 55 -21.26 -0.64 1.19
N LEU A 56 -20.02 -0.87 1.65
CA LEU A 56 -18.84 -0.36 0.97
C LEU A 56 -18.41 -1.37 -0.10
N TYR A 57 -18.41 -0.93 -1.35
CA TYR A 57 -17.82 -1.70 -2.43
C TYR A 57 -16.31 -1.51 -2.41
N VAL A 58 -15.55 -2.60 -2.51
CA VAL A 58 -14.10 -2.62 -2.36
C VAL A 58 -13.46 -3.11 -3.64
N GLY A 59 -12.49 -2.38 -4.11
CA GLY A 59 -11.61 -2.80 -5.18
C GLY A 59 -10.15 -2.43 -4.89
N ARG A 60 -9.29 -2.62 -5.86
CA ARG A 60 -7.85 -2.39 -5.72
C ARG A 60 -7.22 -1.95 -7.03
N PHE A 61 -5.98 -1.51 -6.94
CA PHE A 61 -5.08 -1.39 -8.09
C PHE A 61 -3.97 -2.42 -7.94
N ASP A 62 -3.73 -3.20 -9.00
CA ASP A 62 -2.78 -4.32 -8.98
C ASP A 62 -1.36 -3.91 -9.38
N ARG A 63 -1.19 -2.77 -10.05
CA ARG A 63 0.12 -2.29 -10.49
C ARG A 63 0.42 -0.92 -9.92
N VAL A 64 1.31 -0.92 -8.94
CA VAL A 64 1.75 0.26 -8.20
C VAL A 64 3.28 0.27 -8.20
N GLU A 65 3.86 1.39 -8.55
CA GLU A 65 5.29 1.67 -8.46
C GLU A 65 5.52 2.88 -7.58
N GLY A 66 6.70 2.96 -6.97
CA GLY A 66 7.03 4.12 -6.15
C GLY A 66 8.49 4.25 -5.84
N SER A 67 8.88 5.46 -5.47
CA SER A 67 10.19 5.80 -4.94
C SER A 67 10.05 6.64 -3.69
N LEU A 68 10.91 6.38 -2.73
CA LEU A 68 11.02 7.11 -1.47
C LEU A 68 12.49 7.46 -1.23
N ASP A 69 12.78 8.76 -1.11
CA ASP A 69 14.02 9.24 -0.52
C ASP A 69 13.75 9.42 0.98
N PHE A 70 14.30 8.54 1.79
CA PHE A 70 14.02 8.48 3.22
C PHE A 70 15.14 9.08 4.04
N ASP A 71 14.79 10.04 4.90
CA ASP A 71 15.70 10.61 5.90
C ASP A 71 15.16 10.31 7.30
N PRO A 72 15.74 9.34 8.03
CA PRO A 72 15.26 8.97 9.36
C PRO A 72 15.51 10.04 10.42
N GLU A 73 16.51 10.91 10.24
CA GLU A 73 16.82 11.98 11.21
C GLU A 73 15.98 13.24 10.94
N ALA A 74 15.57 13.43 9.69
CA ALA A 74 14.71 14.52 9.27
C ALA A 74 13.55 14.02 8.37
N PRO A 75 12.59 13.24 8.89
CA PRO A 75 11.53 12.62 8.07
C PRO A 75 10.73 13.61 7.22
N ALA A 76 10.60 14.85 7.68
CA ALA A 76 9.97 15.93 6.92
C ALA A 76 10.73 16.31 5.62
N ALA A 77 12.02 15.97 5.51
CA ALA A 77 12.83 16.17 4.30
C ALA A 77 12.67 15.02 3.29
N SER A 78 12.06 13.90 3.69
CA SER A 78 11.83 12.75 2.82
C SER A 78 10.92 13.12 1.64
N ARG A 79 11.03 12.37 0.54
CA ARG A 79 10.26 12.61 -0.69
C ARG A 79 9.67 11.31 -1.20
N LEU A 80 8.36 11.33 -1.45
CA LEU A 80 7.61 10.18 -1.95
C LEU A 80 7.03 10.49 -3.33
N GLN A 81 7.20 9.56 -4.26
CA GLN A 81 6.44 9.52 -5.51
C GLN A 81 5.84 8.13 -5.67
N VAL A 82 4.56 8.08 -6.03
CA VAL A 82 3.84 6.85 -6.35
C VAL A 82 3.20 7.00 -7.72
N ILE A 83 3.27 5.96 -8.52
CA ILE A 83 2.65 5.85 -9.84
C ILE A 83 1.80 4.59 -9.84
N VAL A 84 0.53 4.73 -10.18
CA VAL A 84 -0.41 3.62 -10.31
C VAL A 84 -0.81 3.50 -11.77
N GLU A 85 -0.73 2.30 -12.33
CA GLU A 85 -1.27 2.05 -13.66
C GLU A 85 -2.80 2.05 -13.60
N THR A 86 -3.45 2.98 -14.26
CA THR A 86 -4.91 3.16 -14.21
C THR A 86 -5.64 1.90 -14.65
N ALA A 87 -5.16 1.23 -15.71
CA ALA A 87 -5.75 -0.01 -16.24
C ALA A 87 -5.66 -1.21 -15.27
N SER A 88 -4.87 -1.08 -14.19
CA SER A 88 -4.76 -2.13 -13.16
C SER A 88 -5.88 -2.10 -12.13
N ILE A 89 -6.85 -1.20 -12.29
CA ILE A 89 -8.05 -1.18 -11.44
C ILE A 89 -8.80 -2.49 -11.57
N GLY A 90 -9.17 -3.07 -10.42
CA GLY A 90 -9.87 -4.33 -10.34
C GLY A 90 -10.77 -4.43 -9.11
N SER A 91 -11.74 -5.33 -9.21
CA SER A 91 -12.69 -5.66 -8.17
C SER A 91 -12.96 -7.18 -8.17
N VAL A 92 -14.06 -7.61 -7.61
CA VAL A 92 -14.53 -9.01 -7.70
C VAL A 92 -15.38 -9.26 -8.94
N ASP A 93 -15.67 -8.22 -9.73
CA ASP A 93 -16.53 -8.25 -10.91
C ASP A 93 -15.76 -7.82 -12.16
N PRO A 94 -15.38 -8.76 -13.05
CA PRO A 94 -14.65 -8.45 -14.26
C PRO A 94 -15.39 -7.56 -15.27
N GLU A 95 -16.73 -7.56 -15.27
CA GLU A 95 -17.54 -6.68 -16.14
C GLU A 95 -17.40 -5.23 -15.65
N LEU A 96 -17.57 -5.02 -14.35
CA LEU A 96 -17.34 -3.72 -13.73
C LEU A 96 -15.89 -3.23 -13.94
N ASP A 97 -14.90 -4.12 -13.83
CA ASP A 97 -13.50 -3.76 -14.08
C ASP A 97 -13.26 -3.24 -15.50
N SER A 98 -13.99 -3.80 -16.47
CA SER A 98 -13.97 -3.30 -17.85
C SER A 98 -14.57 -1.92 -17.97
N ASP A 99 -15.71 -1.68 -17.32
CA ASP A 99 -16.40 -0.39 -17.32
C ASP A 99 -15.55 0.68 -16.63
N LEU A 100 -14.95 0.35 -15.48
CA LEU A 100 -14.07 1.26 -14.73
C LEU A 100 -12.87 1.73 -15.56
N ARG A 101 -12.34 0.90 -16.47
CA ARG A 101 -11.25 1.31 -17.38
C ARG A 101 -11.74 2.18 -18.54
N GLY A 102 -13.03 2.20 -18.79
CA GLY A 102 -13.66 2.91 -19.90
C GLY A 102 -13.70 4.42 -19.72
N SER A 103 -14.07 5.11 -20.81
CA SER A 103 -14.10 6.58 -20.89
C SER A 103 -15.18 7.23 -20.02
N GLY A 104 -16.19 6.49 -19.56
CA GLY A 104 -17.18 6.97 -18.59
C GLY A 104 -16.68 7.00 -17.15
N TRP A 105 -15.51 6.41 -16.88
CA TRP A 105 -14.94 6.31 -15.54
C TRP A 105 -13.51 6.82 -15.50
N PHE A 106 -12.52 5.93 -15.46
CA PHE A 106 -11.11 6.32 -15.31
C PHE A 106 -10.44 6.66 -16.64
N ASP A 107 -11.06 6.33 -17.78
CA ASP A 107 -10.51 6.53 -19.13
C ASP A 107 -9.02 6.14 -19.21
N ALA A 108 -8.74 4.89 -18.85
CA ALA A 108 -7.36 4.41 -18.69
C ALA A 108 -6.54 4.47 -19.99
N ALA A 109 -7.21 4.55 -21.15
CA ALA A 109 -6.55 4.72 -22.43
C ALA A 109 -6.00 6.15 -22.63
N THR A 110 -6.73 7.16 -22.17
CA THR A 110 -6.32 8.57 -22.22
C THR A 110 -5.44 8.94 -21.02
N TYR A 111 -5.76 8.40 -19.84
CA TYR A 111 -5.07 8.69 -18.59
C TYR A 111 -4.45 7.41 -18.00
N PRO A 112 -3.35 6.89 -18.59
CA PRO A 112 -2.80 5.58 -18.23
C PRO A 112 -2.18 5.52 -16.85
N GLN A 113 -1.94 6.65 -16.21
CA GLN A 113 -1.29 6.73 -14.91
C GLN A 113 -2.03 7.65 -13.95
N ILE A 114 -2.14 7.20 -12.69
CA ILE A 114 -2.47 8.02 -11.53
C ILE A 114 -1.16 8.30 -10.81
N VAL A 115 -0.88 9.56 -10.47
CA VAL A 115 0.41 9.96 -9.91
C VAL A 115 0.22 10.75 -8.63
N PHE A 116 0.90 10.35 -7.57
CA PHE A 116 1.00 11.11 -6.32
C PHE A 116 2.44 11.55 -6.09
N ARG A 117 2.63 12.84 -5.74
CA ARG A 117 3.93 13.39 -5.35
C ARG A 117 3.79 14.15 -4.05
N SER A 118 4.57 13.75 -3.03
CA SER A 118 4.56 14.45 -1.75
C SER A 118 5.09 15.88 -1.90
N THR A 119 4.40 16.81 -1.23
CA THR A 119 4.80 18.23 -1.12
C THR A 119 5.19 18.59 0.30
N ALA A 120 4.62 17.88 1.30
CA ALA A 120 4.95 18.06 2.71
C ALA A 120 4.79 16.74 3.47
N ILE A 121 5.61 16.54 4.48
CA ILE A 121 5.52 15.42 5.42
C ILE A 121 5.58 15.99 6.84
N ASP A 122 4.52 15.76 7.61
CA ASP A 122 4.40 16.20 8.99
C ASP A 122 4.44 14.98 9.92
N VAL A 123 5.39 14.94 10.85
CA VAL A 123 5.44 13.90 11.89
C VAL A 123 4.44 14.26 12.97
N THR A 124 3.44 13.40 13.21
CA THR A 124 2.36 13.66 14.16
C THR A 124 2.47 12.85 15.45
N GLY A 125 3.34 11.84 15.49
CA GLY A 125 3.55 10.98 16.66
C GLY A 125 4.81 10.16 16.52
N LYS A 126 4.99 9.18 17.40
CA LYS A 126 6.20 8.35 17.45
C LYS A 126 6.45 7.60 16.12
N ASN A 127 5.37 7.11 15.51
CA ASN A 127 5.42 6.37 14.24
C ASN A 127 4.27 6.77 13.31
N THR A 128 3.67 7.94 13.52
CA THR A 128 2.58 8.45 12.69
C THR A 128 2.95 9.76 12.06
N GLY A 129 2.42 10.02 10.88
CA GLY A 129 2.63 11.26 10.14
C GLY A 129 1.49 11.53 9.16
N ARG A 130 1.52 12.72 8.58
CA ARG A 130 0.71 13.09 7.43
C ARG A 130 1.62 13.36 6.24
N VAL A 131 1.26 12.78 5.12
CA VAL A 131 1.93 13.04 3.84
C VAL A 131 0.94 13.78 2.95
N THR A 132 1.16 15.06 2.76
CA THR A 132 0.41 15.89 1.81
C THR A 132 1.14 15.89 0.48
N GLY A 133 0.39 15.84 -0.61
CA GLY A 133 0.96 15.82 -1.94
C GLY A 133 -0.06 16.15 -3.02
N ASP A 134 0.44 16.28 -4.23
CA ASP A 134 -0.36 16.48 -5.43
C ASP A 134 -0.75 15.13 -6.02
N LEU A 135 -2.05 14.84 -6.06
CA LEU A 135 -2.63 13.69 -6.75
C LEU A 135 -3.10 14.11 -8.13
N THR A 136 -2.57 13.48 -9.17
CA THR A 136 -3.09 13.60 -10.54
C THR A 136 -3.86 12.33 -10.86
N LEU A 137 -5.15 12.47 -11.10
CA LEU A 137 -6.09 11.41 -11.46
C LEU A 137 -6.99 11.92 -12.60
N HIS A 138 -7.22 11.11 -13.63
CA HIS A 138 -8.07 11.45 -14.76
C HIS A 138 -7.72 12.84 -15.39
N GLY A 139 -6.39 13.13 -15.44
CA GLY A 139 -5.87 14.39 -15.97
C GLY A 139 -6.00 15.61 -15.05
N VAL A 140 -6.68 15.48 -13.90
CA VAL A 140 -6.88 16.58 -12.94
C VAL A 140 -5.92 16.41 -11.77
N THR A 141 -5.27 17.50 -11.35
CA THR A 141 -4.38 17.52 -10.19
C THR A 141 -5.03 18.26 -9.03
N ARG A 142 -5.07 17.62 -7.85
CA ARG A 142 -5.59 18.16 -6.60
C ARG A 142 -4.68 17.80 -5.42
N PRO A 143 -4.64 18.63 -4.39
CA PRO A 143 -3.96 18.26 -3.14
C PRO A 143 -4.70 17.12 -2.46
N MET A 144 -3.93 16.19 -1.91
CA MET A 144 -4.42 15.07 -1.12
C MET A 144 -3.53 14.89 0.10
N THR A 145 -4.11 14.45 1.22
CA THR A 145 -3.36 14.10 2.43
C THR A 145 -3.62 12.65 2.80
N LEU A 146 -2.54 11.94 3.11
CA LEU A 146 -2.56 10.58 3.65
C LEU A 146 -2.18 10.63 5.13
N ASP A 147 -2.97 9.99 5.99
CA ASP A 147 -2.57 9.64 7.34
C ASP A 147 -1.74 8.37 7.29
N VAL A 148 -0.49 8.45 7.74
CA VAL A 148 0.52 7.39 7.57
C VAL A 148 0.96 6.85 8.91
N THR A 149 1.08 5.52 8.99
CA THR A 149 1.75 4.81 10.08
C THR A 149 3.01 4.15 9.54
N PHE A 150 4.15 4.45 10.15
CA PHE A 150 5.41 3.77 9.91
C PHE A 150 5.50 2.53 10.77
N ASN A 151 5.57 1.36 10.16
CA ASN A 151 5.62 0.07 10.86
C ASN A 151 7.05 -0.31 11.31
N GLY A 152 8.05 0.43 10.83
CA GLY A 152 9.45 0.25 11.17
C GLY A 152 10.32 -0.17 9.99
N GLY A 153 11.62 -0.25 10.25
CA GLY A 153 12.63 -0.70 9.29
C GLY A 153 13.49 -1.81 9.86
N ALA A 154 13.86 -2.77 9.00
CA ALA A 154 14.79 -3.84 9.32
C ALA A 154 15.35 -4.48 8.05
N THR A 155 16.46 -5.22 8.18
CA THR A 155 16.83 -6.19 7.15
C THR A 155 15.88 -7.37 7.21
N ASP A 156 15.17 -7.61 6.11
CA ASP A 156 14.30 -8.78 5.96
C ASP A 156 15.15 -10.06 6.00
N ILE A 157 14.82 -10.96 6.91
CA ILE A 157 15.56 -12.21 7.14
C ILE A 157 15.45 -13.22 6.01
N ILE A 158 14.46 -13.07 5.13
CA ILE A 158 14.22 -13.97 3.99
C ILE A 158 14.98 -13.48 2.76
N THR A 159 14.84 -12.19 2.45
CA THR A 159 15.39 -11.60 1.23
C THR A 159 16.77 -10.96 1.44
N GLY A 160 17.15 -10.68 2.67
CA GLY A 160 18.39 -9.95 3.02
C GLY A 160 18.36 -8.47 2.64
N LYS A 161 17.22 -7.93 2.20
CA LYS A 161 17.08 -6.52 1.82
C LYS A 161 16.62 -5.69 3.00
N TYR A 162 17.18 -4.48 3.14
CA TYR A 162 16.66 -3.53 4.11
C TYR A 162 15.30 -3.01 3.64
N THR A 163 14.30 -3.15 4.48
CA THR A 163 12.89 -2.93 4.17
C THR A 163 12.28 -1.96 5.17
N LEU A 164 11.49 -1.02 4.65
CA LEU A 164 10.66 -0.11 5.43
C LEU A 164 9.19 -0.46 5.19
N GLY A 165 8.40 -0.62 6.27
CA GLY A 165 6.98 -0.92 6.18
C GLY A 165 6.11 0.28 6.53
N PHE A 166 5.01 0.49 5.77
CA PHE A 166 4.05 1.55 6.00
C PHE A 166 2.62 1.06 5.83
N ALA A 167 1.71 1.71 6.57
CA ALA A 167 0.29 1.70 6.29
C ALA A 167 -0.20 3.14 6.13
N ALA A 168 -1.14 3.38 5.23
CA ALA A 168 -1.70 4.70 5.06
C ALA A 168 -3.20 4.65 4.74
N THR A 169 -3.90 5.72 5.10
CA THR A 169 -5.30 5.93 4.74
C THR A 169 -5.50 7.33 4.19
N GLY A 170 -6.51 7.49 3.34
CA GLY A 170 -6.89 8.78 2.81
C GLY A 170 -8.29 8.73 2.21
N THR A 171 -8.83 9.89 1.89
CA THR A 171 -10.14 10.02 1.23
C THR A 171 -10.04 11.08 0.16
N ILE A 172 -10.64 10.83 -0.99
CA ILE A 172 -10.80 11.79 -2.07
C ILE A 172 -12.27 11.86 -2.47
N LYS A 173 -12.68 13.00 -3.05
CA LYS A 173 -13.94 13.09 -3.78
C LYS A 173 -13.66 12.83 -5.26
N ARG A 174 -14.19 11.72 -5.76
CA ARG A 174 -13.94 11.31 -7.14
C ARG A 174 -14.52 12.29 -8.17
N SER A 175 -15.60 13.01 -7.82
CA SER A 175 -16.17 14.06 -8.64
C SER A 175 -15.22 15.24 -8.88
N GLU A 176 -14.30 15.53 -7.94
CA GLU A 176 -13.29 16.58 -8.10
C GLU A 176 -12.25 16.25 -9.18
N PHE A 177 -12.23 15.01 -9.64
CA PHE A 177 -11.35 14.51 -10.72
C PHE A 177 -12.13 14.16 -11.99
N GLY A 178 -13.43 14.48 -12.05
CA GLY A 178 -14.27 14.17 -13.21
C GLY A 178 -14.65 12.70 -13.34
N VAL A 179 -14.57 11.93 -12.26
CA VAL A 179 -15.03 10.53 -12.16
C VAL A 179 -16.33 10.53 -11.34
N ASP A 180 -17.42 11.05 -11.92
CA ASP A 180 -18.64 11.38 -11.18
C ASP A 180 -19.89 10.59 -11.60
N ASP A 181 -19.74 9.61 -12.49
CA ASP A 181 -20.84 8.74 -12.89
C ASP A 181 -21.54 8.12 -11.67
N TYR A 182 -22.89 8.16 -11.70
CA TYR A 182 -23.78 7.68 -10.64
C TYR A 182 -23.65 8.37 -9.28
N VAL A 183 -22.99 9.53 -9.15
CA VAL A 183 -23.05 10.33 -7.91
C VAL A 183 -24.45 10.94 -7.77
N PRO A 184 -25.11 10.87 -6.59
CA PRO A 184 -24.61 10.35 -5.31
C PRO A 184 -24.99 8.89 -5.01
N ALA A 185 -25.63 8.19 -5.92
CA ALA A 185 -26.08 6.80 -5.70
C ALA A 185 -24.90 5.87 -5.42
N ILE A 186 -23.82 6.03 -6.17
CA ILE A 186 -22.50 5.53 -5.82
C ILE A 186 -21.75 6.69 -5.15
N GLY A 187 -21.25 6.46 -3.95
CA GLY A 187 -20.65 7.50 -3.12
C GLY A 187 -19.57 8.31 -3.83
N ASP A 188 -19.57 9.61 -3.60
CA ASP A 188 -18.56 10.52 -4.11
C ASP A 188 -17.20 10.35 -3.40
N GLU A 189 -17.24 10.08 -2.10
CA GLU A 189 -16.03 9.83 -1.30
C GLU A 189 -15.48 8.42 -1.58
N ALA A 190 -14.28 8.38 -2.10
CA ALA A 190 -13.49 7.16 -2.22
C ALA A 190 -12.45 7.12 -1.09
N GLN A 191 -12.59 6.14 -0.19
CA GLN A 191 -11.64 5.87 0.87
C GLN A 191 -10.52 4.99 0.33
N LEU A 192 -9.29 5.32 0.69
CA LEU A 192 -8.10 4.57 0.32
C LEU A 192 -7.49 3.91 1.55
N GLU A 193 -7.07 2.66 1.39
CA GLU A 193 -6.23 1.93 2.35
C GLU A 193 -5.02 1.39 1.62
N ILE A 194 -3.85 1.65 2.17
CA ILE A 194 -2.57 1.32 1.55
C ILE A 194 -1.72 0.59 2.57
N TYR A 195 -1.19 -0.57 2.16
CA TYR A 195 -0.20 -1.32 2.91
C TYR A 195 0.96 -1.56 1.97
N THR A 196 2.17 -1.18 2.36
CA THR A 196 3.29 -1.20 1.41
C THR A 196 4.63 -1.39 2.11
N GLU A 197 5.53 -2.02 1.39
CA GLU A 197 6.93 -2.12 1.74
C GLU A 197 7.79 -1.35 0.73
N PHE A 198 8.88 -0.79 1.21
CA PHE A 198 9.90 -0.13 0.40
C PHE A 198 11.24 -0.81 0.62
N LEU A 199 11.86 -1.24 -0.46
CA LEU A 199 13.16 -1.90 -0.46
C LEU A 199 14.25 -0.91 -0.78
N ARG A 200 15.33 -0.93 0.00
CA ARG A 200 16.51 -0.09 -0.24
C ARG A 200 17.13 -0.44 -1.60
N ARG A 201 17.52 0.60 -2.34
CA ARG A 201 18.21 0.46 -3.63
C ARG A 201 19.70 0.21 -3.44
#